data_780c7441f676920816f34cedde6d3e00
#
_entry.id   780c7441f676920816f34cedde6d3e00
#
_cell.length_a   1.000
_cell.length_b   1.000
_cell.length_c   1.000
_cell.angle_alpha   90.00
_cell.angle_beta   90.00
_cell.angle_gamma   90.00
#
_symmetry.space_group_name_H-M   'P 1'
#
loop_
_entity.id
_entity.type
_entity.pdbx_description
1 polymer ?
#
loop_
_entity_poly.entity_id
_entity_poly.type
_entity_poly.pdbx_seq_one_letter_code
_entity_poly.pdbx_strand_id
1 'polypeptide(L)' 'MIPDYHSDDFATARLEDNVSLRSAAREARATLYAVLNRLELNDLDGEEQPYIDDCLGALAILEEALR' A
#
# COMPACT_ATOMS: atom_id res chain seq x y z
N MET A 1 -14.01 20.59 -27.46
CA MET A 1 -13.35 20.06 -27.01
C MET A 1 -12.31 20.59 -26.34
N ILE A 2 -11.58 20.15 -25.67
CA ILE A 2 -10.75 20.70 -24.80
C ILE A 2 -9.53 19.97 -24.62
N PRO A 3 -8.89 19.52 -25.57
CA PRO A 3 -7.71 18.71 -25.42
C PRO A 3 -6.58 19.46 -24.75
N ASP A 4 -6.40 20.72 -25.07
CA ASP A 4 -5.29 21.45 -24.46
C ASP A 4 -5.45 21.62 -22.97
N TYR A 5 -6.68 21.84 -22.56
CA TYR A 5 -6.98 21.93 -21.17
C TYR A 5 -6.58 20.66 -20.45
N HIS A 6 -6.85 19.53 -21.05
CA HIS A 6 -6.53 18.27 -20.43
C HIS A 6 -5.04 18.00 -20.31
N SER A 7 -4.25 18.54 -21.22
CA SER A 7 -2.82 18.31 -21.17
C SER A 7 -2.19 18.76 -19.89
N ASP A 8 -2.38 20.01 -19.53
CA ASP A 8 -1.75 20.56 -18.35
C ASP A 8 -2.36 20.01 -17.07
N ASP A 9 -3.68 19.91 -17.05
CA ASP A 9 -4.35 19.37 -15.87
C ASP A 9 -3.97 17.93 -15.63
N PHE A 10 -3.78 17.19 -16.71
CA PHE A 10 -3.42 15.82 -16.60
C PHE A 10 -2.05 15.64 -15.96
N ALA A 11 -1.10 16.45 -16.35
CA ALA A 11 0.24 16.38 -15.76
C ALA A 11 0.22 16.72 -14.28
N THR A 12 -0.55 17.75 -13.89
CA THR A 12 -0.67 18.12 -12.50
C THR A 12 -1.36 17.03 -11.71
N ALA A 13 -2.42 16.46 -12.27
CA ALA A 13 -3.15 15.40 -11.60
C ALA A 13 -2.25 14.18 -11.37
N ARG A 14 -1.37 13.88 -12.32
CA ARG A 14 -0.45 12.76 -12.16
C ARG A 14 0.49 12.96 -11.00
N LEU A 15 1.03 14.17 -10.84
CA LEU A 15 1.92 14.45 -9.74
C LEU A 15 1.20 14.33 -8.41
N GLU A 16 0.00 14.88 -8.34
CA GLU A 16 -0.80 14.79 -7.13
C GLU A 16 -1.18 13.35 -6.81
N ASP A 17 -1.54 12.59 -7.84
CA ASP A 17 -1.88 11.19 -7.66
C ASP A 17 -0.70 10.39 -7.15
N ASN A 18 0.49 10.65 -7.66
CA ASN A 18 1.68 9.94 -7.19
C ASN A 18 1.98 10.24 -5.73
N VAL A 19 1.83 11.49 -5.31
CA VAL A 19 2.03 11.85 -3.92
C VAL A 19 0.97 11.17 -3.05
N SER A 20 -0.29 11.22 -3.48
CA SER A 20 -1.38 10.59 -2.74
C SER A 20 -1.22 9.09 -2.67
N LEU A 21 -0.82 8.47 -3.77
CA LEU A 21 -0.61 7.02 -3.79
C LEU A 21 0.52 6.61 -2.86
N ARG A 22 1.59 7.39 -2.81
CA ARG A 22 2.69 7.11 -1.90
C ARG A 22 2.25 7.23 -0.44
N SER A 23 1.48 8.26 -0.13
CA SER A 23 0.95 8.43 1.22
C SER A 23 0.04 7.27 1.59
N ALA A 24 -0.85 6.88 0.68
CA ALA A 24 -1.75 5.76 0.92
C ALA A 24 -0.97 4.47 1.10
N ALA A 25 0.07 4.26 0.29
CA ALA A 25 0.89 3.05 0.40
C ALA A 25 1.63 3.00 1.74
N ARG A 26 2.12 4.14 2.21
CA ARG A 26 2.78 4.20 3.52
C ARG A 26 1.81 3.88 4.65
N GLU A 27 0.61 4.40 4.57
CA GLU A 27 -0.41 4.10 5.57
C GLU A 27 -0.80 2.63 5.53
N ALA A 28 -0.98 2.09 4.32
CA ALA A 28 -1.30 0.68 4.17
C ALA A 28 -0.19 -0.19 4.74
N ARG A 29 1.07 0.19 4.51
CA ARG A 29 2.20 -0.53 5.05
C ARG A 29 2.17 -0.54 6.58
N ALA A 30 1.93 0.62 7.17
CA ALA A 30 1.87 0.72 8.63
C ALA A 30 0.74 -0.13 9.19
N THR A 31 -0.41 -0.10 8.52
CA THR A 31 -1.57 -0.90 8.93
C THR A 31 -1.26 -2.40 8.83
N LEU A 32 -0.60 -2.80 7.75
CA LEU A 32 -0.25 -4.20 7.57
C LEU A 32 0.75 -4.68 8.62
N TYR A 33 1.70 -3.85 9.01
CA TYR A 33 2.61 -4.20 10.11
C TYR A 33 1.85 -4.37 11.41
N ALA A 34 0.88 -3.51 11.68
CA ALA A 34 0.08 -3.63 12.89
C ALA A 34 -0.76 -4.92 12.87
N VAL A 35 -1.36 -5.23 11.72
CA VAL A 35 -2.14 -6.45 11.57
C VAL A 35 -1.25 -7.67 11.71
N LEU A 36 -0.09 -7.64 11.07
CA LEU A 36 0.86 -8.74 11.14
C LEU A 36 1.27 -9.01 12.58
N ASN A 37 1.56 -7.95 13.33
CA ASN A 37 1.93 -8.10 14.73
C ASN A 37 0.81 -8.78 15.53
N ARG A 38 -0.43 -8.39 15.28
CA ARG A 38 -1.57 -9.02 15.94
C ARG A 38 -1.73 -10.47 15.57
N LEU A 39 -1.56 -10.79 14.29
CA LEU A 39 -1.66 -12.16 13.83
C LEU A 39 -0.59 -13.03 14.48
N GLU A 40 0.62 -12.51 14.56
CA GLU A 40 1.71 -13.26 15.19
C GLU A 40 1.48 -13.46 16.67
N LEU A 41 0.94 -12.48 17.35
CA LEU A 41 0.63 -12.61 18.78
C LEU A 41 -0.49 -13.59 19.04
N ASN A 42 -1.43 -13.73 18.11
CA ASN A 42 -2.58 -14.59 18.27
C ASN A 42 -2.39 -15.97 17.64
N ASP A 43 -1.25 -16.23 17.03
CA ASP A 43 -1.00 -17.48 16.33
C ASP A 43 -0.52 -18.54 17.31
N LEU A 44 -1.47 -19.15 18.01
CA LEU A 44 -1.14 -20.16 19.02
C LEU A 44 -0.93 -21.54 18.40
N ASP A 45 -1.68 -21.85 17.35
CA ASP A 45 -1.68 -23.18 16.74
C ASP A 45 -1.24 -23.18 15.29
N GLY A 46 -0.73 -22.09 14.80
CA GLY A 46 -0.35 -21.96 13.39
C GLY A 46 -1.52 -21.72 12.47
N GLU A 47 -2.70 -21.49 13.00
CA GLU A 47 -3.90 -21.27 12.20
C GLU A 47 -3.84 -19.94 11.45
N GLU A 48 -3.08 -18.98 11.96
CA GLU A 48 -2.97 -17.67 11.35
C GLU A 48 -1.90 -17.61 10.28
N GLN A 49 -1.15 -18.68 10.10
CA GLN A 49 -0.02 -18.67 9.17
C GLN A 49 -0.37 -18.24 7.74
N PRO A 50 -1.48 -18.71 7.15
CA PRO A 50 -1.84 -18.25 5.81
C PRO A 50 -2.05 -16.73 5.74
N TYR A 51 -2.63 -16.16 6.79
CA TYR A 51 -2.86 -14.71 6.82
C TYR A 51 -1.55 -13.96 7.05
N ILE A 52 -0.67 -14.50 7.86
CA ILE A 52 0.66 -13.92 8.07
C ILE A 52 1.43 -13.91 6.75
N ASP A 53 1.39 -15.01 6.01
CA ASP A 53 2.06 -15.10 4.72
C ASP A 53 1.50 -14.08 3.73
N ASP A 54 0.18 -13.91 3.71
CA ASP A 54 -0.46 -12.93 2.85
C ASP A 54 -0.03 -11.51 3.21
N CYS A 55 0.04 -11.21 4.50
CA CYS A 55 0.50 -9.90 4.94
C CYS A 55 1.95 -9.65 4.53
N LEU A 56 2.80 -10.63 4.69
CA LEU A 56 4.20 -10.50 4.30
C LEU A 56 4.33 -10.28 2.81
N GLY A 57 3.52 -10.97 2.01
CA GLY A 57 3.50 -10.78 0.57
C GLY A 57 3.08 -9.37 0.19
N ALA A 58 2.02 -8.87 0.81
CA ALA A 58 1.54 -7.52 0.55
C ALA A 58 2.57 -6.48 0.97
N LEU A 59 3.21 -6.68 2.11
CA LEU A 59 4.26 -5.78 2.58
C LEU A 59 5.44 -5.74 1.62
N ALA A 60 5.83 -6.88 1.09
CA ALA A 60 6.93 -6.92 0.12
C ALA A 60 6.60 -6.10 -1.12
N ILE A 61 5.37 -6.21 -1.61
CA ILE A 61 4.92 -5.44 -2.77
C ILE A 61 4.94 -3.95 -2.46
N LEU A 62 4.42 -3.57 -1.29
CA LEU A 62 4.37 -2.17 -0.89
C LEU A 62 5.77 -1.58 -0.72
N GLU A 63 6.68 -2.32 -0.10
CA GLU A 63 8.03 -1.84 0.10
C GLU A 63 8.77 -1.69 -1.21
N GLU A 64 8.53 -2.59 -2.15
CA GLU A 64 9.09 -2.45 -3.48
C GLU A 64 8.55 -1.19 -4.16
N ALA A 65 7.27 -0.93 -4.05
CA ALA A 65 6.64 0.24 -4.65
C ALA A 65 7.11 1.55 -4.01
N LEU A 66 7.52 1.51 -2.74
CA LEU A 66 7.93 2.70 -2.01
C LEU A 66 9.43 2.98 -2.08
N ARG A 67 10.19 2.15 -2.75
CA ARG A 67 11.63 2.36 -2.90
C ARG A 67 12.00 3.61 -3.65
#